data_08c372aa35c5a8e803835c8d1a2c6d59
#
_entry.id   08c372aa35c5a8e803835c8d1a2c6d59
#
_cell.length_a   1.000
_cell.length_b   1.000
_cell.length_c   1.000
_cell.angle_alpha   90.00
_cell.angle_beta   90.00
_cell.angle_gamma   90.00
#
_symmetry.space_group_name_H-M   'P 1'
#
loop_
_entity.id
_entity.type
_entity.pdbx_description
1 polymer ?
#
loop_
_entity_poly.entity_id
_entity_poly.type
_entity_poly.pdbx_seq_one_letter_code
_entity_poly.pdbx_strand_id
1 'polypeptide(L)'
;RFGKGLIRPGGSNYPLNDDVTLEILKVIDEVERRYSNVTDCVYTLPSVLGRFEDIGTVTRRQASAIGTVGMAARACGIPRDTRVTHPFQYYRYIMVTPVILEGGDVLARGMLRALEVKESVKIIHRLIDEWEKSVKETGKPLYDFSFKPGSLAISVTEGWRGEICHVVLTDSRGRIDHYRIKDPSIHNWMALALAVRSQEISDFPVCNKSFNLSYCGHDL
;
A
#
# COMPACT_ATOMS: atom_id res chain seq x y z
N ARG A 1 9.81 14.95 -3.92
CA ARG A 1 9.06 15.25 -5.11
C ARG A 1 7.58 15.00 -4.84
N PHE A 2 7.03 13.84 -5.02
CA PHE A 2 5.62 13.53 -4.77
C PHE A 2 5.32 13.42 -3.27
N GLY A 3 4.58 14.37 -2.71
CA GLY A 3 4.24 14.41 -1.30
C GLY A 3 5.37 14.79 -0.35
N LYS A 4 6.57 15.13 -0.85
CA LYS A 4 7.65 15.60 0.00
C LYS A 4 7.25 16.92 0.66
N GLY A 5 7.30 16.97 1.99
CA GLY A 5 6.87 18.11 2.76
C GLY A 5 5.35 18.26 2.91
N LEU A 6 4.55 17.33 2.37
CA LEU A 6 3.10 17.32 2.56
C LEU A 6 2.73 16.90 3.98
N ILE A 7 3.33 15.83 4.46
CA ILE A 7 3.03 15.20 5.74
C ILE A 7 4.04 15.63 6.80
N ARG A 8 3.57 15.79 8.03
CA ARG A 8 4.37 16.08 9.22
C ARG A 8 3.80 15.32 10.42
N PRO A 9 4.53 15.18 11.52
CA PRO A 9 3.96 14.69 12.76
C PRO A 9 2.71 15.50 13.16
N GLY A 10 1.61 14.79 13.38
CA GLY A 10 0.34 15.40 13.75
C GLY A 10 -0.51 15.94 12.61
N GLY A 11 -0.12 15.75 11.34
CA GLY A 11 -1.00 16.14 10.22
C GLY A 11 -0.30 16.48 8.91
N SER A 12 -0.83 17.50 8.23
CA SER A 12 -0.35 18.03 6.96
C SER A 12 0.26 19.41 7.13
N ASN A 13 1.21 19.76 6.29
CA ASN A 13 1.74 21.14 6.19
C ASN A 13 0.83 22.07 5.40
N TYR A 14 -0.12 21.52 4.65
CA TYR A 14 -1.08 22.27 3.86
C TYR A 14 -2.48 22.07 4.43
N PRO A 15 -3.20 23.15 4.78
CA PRO A 15 -4.56 23.02 5.28
C PRO A 15 -5.50 22.54 4.17
N LEU A 16 -6.44 21.69 4.53
CA LEU A 16 -7.60 21.43 3.69
C LEU A 16 -8.60 22.59 3.86
N ASN A 17 -9.22 22.98 2.77
CA ASN A 17 -10.36 23.89 2.73
C ASN A 17 -11.34 23.40 1.65
N ASP A 18 -12.51 24.03 1.56
CA ASP A 18 -13.58 23.58 0.68
C ASP A 18 -13.16 23.60 -0.81
N ASP A 19 -12.39 24.60 -1.23
CA ASP A 19 -11.91 24.67 -2.63
C ASP A 19 -10.95 23.55 -2.96
N VAL A 20 -10.00 23.23 -2.05
CA VAL A 20 -9.04 22.15 -2.22
C VAL A 20 -9.74 20.80 -2.21
N THR A 21 -10.73 20.59 -1.34
CA THR A 21 -11.48 19.32 -1.32
C THR A 21 -12.27 19.10 -2.59
N LEU A 22 -12.93 20.12 -3.11
CA LEU A 22 -13.65 20.05 -4.40
C LEU A 22 -12.71 19.76 -5.56
N GLU A 23 -11.52 20.36 -5.59
CA GLU A 23 -10.51 20.06 -6.60
C GLU A 23 -10.00 18.62 -6.49
N ILE A 24 -9.73 18.13 -5.27
CA ILE A 24 -9.31 16.74 -5.03
C ILE A 24 -10.36 15.77 -5.56
N LEU A 25 -11.64 15.95 -5.22
CA LEU A 25 -12.73 15.09 -5.66
C LEU A 25 -12.82 15.06 -7.19
N LYS A 26 -12.81 16.23 -7.83
CA LYS A 26 -12.85 16.33 -9.30
C LYS A 26 -11.69 15.60 -9.97
N VAL A 27 -10.47 15.76 -9.44
CA VAL A 27 -9.28 15.09 -10.00
C VAL A 27 -9.33 13.59 -9.79
N ILE A 28 -9.77 13.13 -8.62
CA ILE A 28 -9.86 11.70 -8.30
C ILE A 28 -10.89 11.00 -9.19
N ASP A 29 -12.06 11.59 -9.36
CA ASP A 29 -13.13 11.03 -10.20
C ASP A 29 -12.67 10.92 -11.67
N GLU A 30 -11.98 11.95 -12.16
CA GLU A 30 -11.42 11.92 -13.52
C GLU A 30 -10.32 10.86 -13.66
N VAL A 31 -9.45 10.72 -12.65
CA VAL A 31 -8.41 9.69 -12.62
C VAL A 31 -9.05 8.31 -12.60
N GLU A 32 -10.04 8.07 -11.74
CA GLU A 32 -10.74 6.78 -11.66
C GLU A 32 -11.38 6.43 -12.99
N ARG A 33 -12.09 7.36 -13.59
CA ARG A 33 -12.75 7.16 -14.90
C ARG A 33 -11.74 6.78 -15.99
N ARG A 34 -10.66 7.53 -16.13
CA ARG A 34 -9.62 7.26 -17.14
C ARG A 34 -8.91 5.95 -16.88
N TYR A 35 -8.58 5.70 -15.62
CA TYR A 35 -7.88 4.48 -15.21
C TYR A 35 -8.74 3.24 -15.45
N SER A 36 -10.02 3.27 -15.09
CA SER A 36 -10.96 2.18 -15.34
C SER A 36 -11.09 1.89 -16.84
N ASN A 37 -11.25 2.91 -17.68
CA ASN A 37 -11.33 2.71 -19.14
C ASN A 37 -10.08 2.02 -19.70
N VAL A 38 -8.89 2.40 -19.23
CA VAL A 38 -7.63 1.78 -19.67
C VAL A 38 -7.51 0.35 -19.17
N THR A 39 -7.81 0.09 -17.90
CA THR A 39 -7.70 -1.25 -17.31
C THR A 39 -8.73 -2.21 -17.91
N ASP A 40 -9.96 -1.76 -18.13
CA ASP A 40 -10.99 -2.57 -18.76
C ASP A 40 -10.59 -2.94 -20.20
N CYS A 41 -10.00 -2.01 -20.96
CA CYS A 41 -9.46 -2.30 -22.27
C CYS A 41 -8.29 -3.30 -22.21
N VAL A 42 -7.30 -3.06 -21.34
CA VAL A 42 -6.08 -3.88 -21.25
C VAL A 42 -6.40 -5.32 -20.82
N TYR A 43 -7.26 -5.52 -19.83
CA TYR A 43 -7.59 -6.86 -19.31
C TYR A 43 -8.63 -7.62 -20.15
N THR A 44 -9.10 -7.06 -21.25
CA THR A 44 -9.93 -7.76 -22.23
C THR A 44 -9.17 -8.14 -23.52
N LEU A 45 -7.92 -7.69 -23.68
CA LEU A 45 -7.11 -8.00 -24.85
C LEU A 45 -6.55 -9.43 -24.77
N PRO A 46 -6.84 -10.32 -25.75
CA PRO A 46 -6.36 -11.70 -25.74
C PRO A 46 -4.83 -11.80 -25.69
N SER A 47 -4.12 -10.86 -26.33
CA SER A 47 -2.65 -10.82 -26.31
C SER A 47 -2.07 -10.47 -24.94
N VAL A 48 -2.79 -9.71 -24.13
CA VAL A 48 -2.42 -9.40 -22.75
C VAL A 48 -2.75 -10.58 -21.85
N LEU A 49 -3.97 -11.12 -21.96
CA LEU A 49 -4.38 -12.28 -21.19
C LEU A 49 -3.43 -13.45 -21.38
N GLY A 50 -3.08 -13.80 -22.64
CA GLY A 50 -2.13 -14.86 -22.93
C GLY A 50 -0.71 -14.66 -22.38
N ARG A 51 -0.38 -13.43 -21.94
CA ARG A 51 0.92 -13.13 -21.31
C ARG A 51 0.81 -12.95 -19.78
N PHE A 52 -0.40 -12.94 -19.21
CA PHE A 52 -0.64 -12.64 -17.80
C PHE A 52 -1.26 -13.82 -17.05
N GLU A 53 -2.14 -14.58 -17.71
CA GLU A 53 -2.80 -15.74 -17.12
C GLU A 53 -1.79 -16.89 -16.94
N ASP A 54 -1.83 -17.51 -15.78
CA ASP A 54 -0.98 -18.63 -15.36
C ASP A 54 0.52 -18.35 -15.39
N ILE A 55 0.94 -17.11 -15.70
CA ILE A 55 2.34 -16.71 -15.70
C ILE A 55 2.78 -16.27 -14.31
N GLY A 56 3.89 -16.84 -13.84
CA GLY A 56 4.49 -16.49 -12.56
C GLY A 56 3.58 -16.74 -11.37
N THR A 57 2.89 -17.87 -11.36
CA THR A 57 1.95 -18.25 -10.31
C THR A 57 2.66 -18.61 -9.01
N VAL A 58 2.23 -17.99 -7.92
CA VAL A 58 2.60 -18.34 -6.54
C VAL A 58 1.35 -18.81 -5.83
N THR A 59 1.36 -20.06 -5.40
CA THR A 59 0.21 -20.66 -4.72
C THR A 59 0.02 -20.08 -3.32
N ARG A 60 -1.22 -20.10 -2.80
CA ARG A 60 -1.52 -19.68 -1.43
C ARG A 60 -0.64 -20.37 -0.39
N ARG A 61 -0.37 -21.68 -0.58
CA ARG A 61 0.50 -22.46 0.31
C ARG A 61 1.94 -21.93 0.30
N GLN A 62 2.50 -21.67 -0.87
CA GLN A 62 3.84 -21.10 -1.01
C GLN A 62 3.90 -19.70 -0.40
N ALA A 63 2.96 -18.81 -0.77
CA ALA A 63 2.87 -17.46 -0.27
C ALA A 63 2.78 -17.42 1.27
N SER A 64 1.98 -18.31 1.86
CA SER A 64 1.86 -18.43 3.32
C SER A 64 3.16 -18.94 3.96
N ALA A 65 3.81 -19.93 3.36
CA ALA A 65 5.03 -20.54 3.90
C ALA A 65 6.22 -19.56 3.94
N ILE A 66 6.34 -18.68 2.94
CA ILE A 66 7.41 -17.68 2.88
C ILE A 66 7.04 -16.34 3.52
N GLY A 67 5.81 -16.18 4.01
CA GLY A 67 5.36 -14.97 4.70
C GLY A 67 5.19 -13.76 3.79
N THR A 68 4.62 -13.93 2.59
CA THR A 68 4.30 -12.80 1.70
C THR A 68 3.38 -11.79 2.37
N VAL A 69 3.49 -10.54 1.98
CA VAL A 69 2.72 -9.42 2.54
C VAL A 69 2.04 -8.59 1.44
N GLY A 70 1.04 -7.81 1.84
CA GLY A 70 0.39 -6.84 1.00
C GLY A 70 -0.26 -7.44 -0.25
N MET A 71 -0.11 -6.76 -1.37
CA MET A 71 -0.73 -7.17 -2.63
C MET A 71 -0.28 -8.55 -3.11
N ALA A 72 0.99 -8.94 -2.90
CA ALA A 72 1.49 -10.24 -3.26
C ALA A 72 0.76 -11.36 -2.50
N ALA A 73 0.48 -11.15 -1.21
CA ALA A 73 -0.30 -12.07 -0.38
C ALA A 73 -1.77 -12.10 -0.82
N ARG A 74 -2.39 -10.93 -1.01
CA ARG A 74 -3.81 -10.82 -1.38
C ARG A 74 -4.11 -11.38 -2.78
N ALA A 75 -3.15 -11.32 -3.71
CA ALA A 75 -3.27 -11.97 -5.02
C ALA A 75 -3.26 -13.52 -4.94
N CYS A 76 -2.78 -14.08 -3.82
CA CYS A 76 -2.74 -15.52 -3.54
C CYS A 76 -3.84 -15.96 -2.55
N GLY A 77 -4.90 -15.18 -2.34
CA GLY A 77 -6.01 -15.52 -1.45
C GLY A 77 -5.73 -15.33 0.05
N ILE A 78 -4.67 -14.61 0.44
CA ILE A 78 -4.33 -14.35 1.85
C ILE A 78 -4.83 -12.95 2.24
N PRO A 79 -5.80 -12.81 3.16
CA PRO A 79 -6.40 -11.54 3.53
C PRO A 79 -5.49 -10.74 4.48
N ARG A 80 -4.29 -10.39 4.02
CA ARG A 80 -3.30 -9.66 4.83
C ARG A 80 -3.28 -8.18 4.43
N ASP A 81 -3.81 -7.34 5.32
CA ASP A 81 -3.88 -5.90 5.15
C ASP A 81 -3.83 -5.23 6.53
N THR A 82 -2.84 -4.37 6.75
CA THR A 82 -2.63 -3.74 8.06
C THR A 82 -3.70 -2.71 8.40
N ARG A 83 -4.40 -2.16 7.41
CA ARG A 83 -5.53 -1.28 7.64
C ARG A 83 -6.68 -1.97 8.38
N VAL A 84 -6.75 -3.31 8.27
CA VAL A 84 -7.75 -4.15 8.93
C VAL A 84 -7.19 -4.85 10.16
N THR A 85 -5.97 -5.41 10.06
CA THR A 85 -5.38 -6.20 11.16
C THR A 85 -4.81 -5.35 12.28
N HIS A 86 -4.32 -4.15 11.96
CA HIS A 86 -3.72 -3.19 12.90
C HIS A 86 -4.23 -1.78 12.62
N PRO A 87 -5.55 -1.54 12.70
CA PRO A 87 -6.13 -0.26 12.33
C PRO A 87 -5.64 0.85 13.27
N PHE A 88 -5.25 1.97 12.67
CA PHE A 88 -4.85 3.17 13.40
C PHE A 88 -5.55 4.40 12.85
N GLN A 89 -5.65 5.48 13.64
CA GLN A 89 -6.34 6.71 13.29
C GLN A 89 -7.73 6.44 12.69
N TYR A 90 -8.04 6.99 11.52
CA TYR A 90 -9.34 6.86 10.85
C TYR A 90 -9.69 5.43 10.46
N TYR A 91 -8.71 4.56 10.22
CA TYR A 91 -8.98 3.14 9.92
C TYR A 91 -9.66 2.38 11.06
N ARG A 92 -9.70 2.94 12.27
CA ARG A 92 -10.50 2.40 13.39
C ARG A 92 -11.99 2.66 13.23
N TYR A 93 -12.37 3.63 12.44
CA TYR A 93 -13.74 4.12 12.30
C TYR A 93 -14.33 3.86 10.92
N ILE A 94 -13.50 3.69 9.91
CA ILE A 94 -13.93 3.35 8.55
C ILE A 94 -13.67 1.87 8.27
N MET A 95 -14.67 1.20 7.68
CA MET A 95 -14.49 -0.16 7.23
C MET A 95 -13.74 -0.16 5.90
N VAL A 96 -12.56 -0.78 5.88
CA VAL A 96 -11.80 -1.08 4.66
C VAL A 96 -12.06 -2.52 4.28
N THR A 97 -12.47 -2.75 3.04
CA THR A 97 -12.60 -4.11 2.50
C THR A 97 -11.39 -4.40 1.63
N PRO A 98 -10.48 -5.27 2.07
CA PRO A 98 -9.31 -5.63 1.26
C PRO A 98 -9.75 -6.35 -0.02
N VAL A 99 -9.14 -5.99 -1.13
CA VAL A 99 -9.30 -6.75 -2.37
C VAL A 99 -8.48 -8.03 -2.27
N ILE A 100 -9.10 -9.17 -2.54
CA ILE A 100 -8.49 -10.50 -2.50
C ILE A 100 -8.78 -11.21 -3.80
N LEU A 101 -7.75 -11.78 -4.42
CA LEU A 101 -7.83 -12.65 -5.60
C LEU A 101 -7.06 -13.94 -5.31
N GLU A 102 -7.37 -15.01 -6.01
CA GLU A 102 -6.82 -16.35 -5.71
C GLU A 102 -5.84 -16.86 -6.79
N GLY A 103 -5.76 -16.22 -7.95
CA GLY A 103 -4.95 -16.67 -9.09
C GLY A 103 -3.45 -16.76 -8.79
N GLY A 104 -2.92 -15.83 -7.99
CA GLY A 104 -1.50 -15.80 -7.60
C GLY A 104 -0.53 -15.54 -8.76
N ASP A 105 -1.01 -15.26 -9.95
CA ASP A 105 -0.26 -15.03 -11.19
C ASP A 105 -0.06 -13.53 -11.47
N VAL A 106 0.49 -13.22 -12.63
CA VAL A 106 0.66 -11.83 -13.10
C VAL A 106 -0.68 -11.15 -13.26
N LEU A 107 -1.69 -11.83 -13.81
CA LEU A 107 -3.03 -11.27 -14.00
C LEU A 107 -3.66 -10.89 -12.67
N ALA A 108 -3.65 -11.78 -11.70
CA ALA A 108 -4.19 -11.52 -10.36
C ALA A 108 -3.52 -10.32 -9.69
N ARG A 109 -2.17 -10.24 -9.75
CA ARG A 109 -1.43 -9.09 -9.22
C ARG A 109 -1.74 -7.78 -9.95
N GLY A 110 -1.97 -7.85 -11.25
CA GLY A 110 -2.35 -6.69 -12.07
C GLY A 110 -3.78 -6.22 -11.76
N MET A 111 -4.74 -7.13 -11.80
CA MET A 111 -6.16 -6.84 -11.54
C MET A 111 -6.38 -6.34 -10.11
N LEU A 112 -5.67 -6.92 -9.13
CA LEU A 112 -5.75 -6.47 -7.74
C LEU A 112 -5.43 -4.98 -7.62
N ARG A 113 -4.40 -4.50 -8.34
CA ARG A 113 -4.05 -3.07 -8.35
C ARG A 113 -5.16 -2.21 -8.93
N ALA A 114 -5.80 -2.68 -10.00
CA ALA A 114 -6.92 -1.94 -10.60
C ALA A 114 -8.10 -1.82 -9.64
N LEU A 115 -8.42 -2.89 -8.92
CA LEU A 115 -9.48 -2.89 -7.92
C LEU A 115 -9.12 -2.05 -6.67
N GLU A 116 -7.86 -2.09 -6.23
CA GLU A 116 -7.38 -1.25 -5.11
C GLU A 116 -7.45 0.25 -5.41
N VAL A 117 -7.31 0.67 -6.66
CA VAL A 117 -7.54 2.08 -7.05
C VAL A 117 -8.98 2.47 -6.78
N LYS A 118 -9.95 1.64 -7.19
CA LYS A 118 -11.38 1.88 -6.95
C LYS A 118 -11.71 1.96 -5.46
N GLU A 119 -11.15 1.05 -4.65
CA GLU A 119 -11.33 1.09 -3.19
C GLU A 119 -10.66 2.32 -2.55
N SER A 120 -9.50 2.73 -3.05
CA SER A 120 -8.81 3.94 -2.57
C SER A 120 -9.63 5.21 -2.84
N VAL A 121 -10.24 5.31 -4.01
CA VAL A 121 -11.16 6.42 -4.36
C VAL A 121 -12.33 6.48 -3.38
N LYS A 122 -12.99 5.34 -3.13
CA LYS A 122 -14.10 5.27 -2.13
C LYS A 122 -13.67 5.71 -0.74
N ILE A 123 -12.46 5.32 -0.31
CA ILE A 123 -11.93 5.71 1.00
C ILE A 123 -11.69 7.23 1.05
N ILE A 124 -11.14 7.81 -0.01
CA ILE A 124 -10.88 9.26 -0.08
C ILE A 124 -12.20 10.05 -0.03
N HIS A 125 -13.22 9.64 -0.79
CA HIS A 125 -14.54 10.25 -0.72
C HIS A 125 -15.10 10.24 0.71
N ARG A 126 -15.07 9.07 1.37
CA ARG A 126 -15.52 8.96 2.77
C ARG A 126 -14.74 9.86 3.72
N LEU A 127 -13.42 9.94 3.56
CA LEU A 127 -12.57 10.79 4.40
C LEU A 127 -12.90 12.28 4.22
N ILE A 128 -13.20 12.71 3.00
CA ILE A 128 -13.61 14.09 2.72
C ILE A 128 -15.00 14.35 3.30
N ASP A 129 -15.97 13.45 3.11
CA ASP A 129 -17.31 13.56 3.70
C ASP A 129 -17.27 13.68 5.23
N GLU A 130 -16.43 12.89 5.90
CA GLU A 130 -16.25 12.95 7.35
C GLU A 130 -15.53 14.24 7.78
N TRP A 131 -14.55 14.69 7.00
CA TRP A 131 -13.86 15.96 7.27
C TRP A 131 -14.82 17.14 7.14
N GLU A 132 -15.71 17.17 6.16
CA GLU A 132 -16.71 18.23 5.99
C GLU A 132 -17.66 18.34 7.18
N LYS A 133 -18.01 17.21 7.80
CA LYS A 133 -18.86 17.11 8.99
C LYS A 133 -18.11 17.44 10.29
N SER A 134 -16.79 17.42 10.27
CA SER A 134 -15.96 17.64 11.46
C SER A 134 -15.83 19.12 11.80
N VAL A 135 -15.52 19.41 13.07
CA VAL A 135 -15.12 20.77 13.48
C VAL A 135 -13.78 21.08 12.83
N LYS A 136 -13.76 22.09 11.97
CA LYS A 136 -12.57 22.51 11.20
C LYS A 136 -11.59 23.26 12.12
N GLU A 137 -11.07 22.62 13.16
CA GLU A 137 -9.99 23.17 13.97
C GLU A 137 -8.66 22.97 13.28
N THR A 138 -8.01 24.06 12.90
CA THR A 138 -6.62 24.03 12.46
C THR A 138 -5.71 23.91 13.67
N GLY A 139 -5.40 22.69 14.07
CA GLY A 139 -4.42 22.44 15.11
C GLY A 139 -3.06 23.03 14.73
N LYS A 140 -2.40 23.72 15.67
CA LYS A 140 -1.02 24.17 15.46
C LYS A 140 -0.11 22.97 15.30
N PRO A 141 0.86 23.01 14.36
CA PRO A 141 1.85 21.96 14.22
C PRO A 141 2.61 21.74 15.54
N LEU A 142 2.72 20.49 15.96
CA LEU A 142 3.63 20.14 17.04
C LEU A 142 5.05 20.07 16.47
N TYR A 143 5.82 21.11 16.66
CA TYR A 143 7.23 21.16 16.26
C TYR A 143 8.18 20.78 17.38
N ASP A 144 7.72 20.84 18.63
CA ASP A 144 8.51 20.52 19.81
C ASP A 144 7.87 19.34 20.54
N PHE A 145 8.44 18.17 20.37
CA PHE A 145 8.04 16.96 21.08
C PHE A 145 9.28 16.21 21.57
N SER A 146 9.24 15.78 22.82
CA SER A 146 10.23 14.88 23.39
C SER A 146 9.73 13.44 23.34
N PHE A 147 10.61 12.52 23.01
CA PHE A 147 10.27 11.11 23.10
C PHE A 147 10.32 10.62 24.56
N LYS A 148 9.48 9.64 24.88
CA LYS A 148 9.50 8.99 26.19
C LYS A 148 10.84 8.26 26.38
N PRO A 149 11.56 8.50 27.47
CA PRO A 149 12.82 7.78 27.75
C PRO A 149 12.64 6.27 27.90
N GLY A 150 13.67 5.50 27.50
CA GLY A 150 13.74 4.06 27.69
C GLY A 150 12.55 3.30 27.08
N SER A 151 12.09 3.69 25.92
CA SER A 151 10.85 3.18 25.34
C SER A 151 11.07 2.54 23.97
N LEU A 152 10.25 1.51 23.67
CA LEU A 152 10.10 0.90 22.36
C LEU A 152 8.78 1.39 21.74
N ALA A 153 8.85 1.85 20.50
CA ALA A 153 7.67 2.13 19.68
C ALA A 153 7.73 1.34 18.37
N ILE A 154 6.63 0.72 18.01
CA ILE A 154 6.46 0.00 16.74
C ILE A 154 5.24 0.57 16.04
N SER A 155 5.41 0.90 14.77
CA SER A 155 4.33 1.35 13.88
C SER A 155 4.30 0.48 12.64
N VAL A 156 3.12 0.00 12.28
CA VAL A 156 2.90 -0.79 11.06
C VAL A 156 1.84 -0.10 10.22
N THR A 157 2.15 0.16 8.96
CA THR A 157 1.24 0.83 8.03
C THR A 157 1.18 0.07 6.72
N GLU A 158 0.00 0.06 6.08
CA GLU A 158 -0.13 -0.53 4.74
C GLU A 158 0.44 0.43 3.70
N GLY A 159 1.49 0.00 3.03
CA GLY A 159 2.07 0.69 1.89
C GLY A 159 1.67 0.04 0.57
N TRP A 160 2.12 0.62 -0.54
CA TRP A 160 1.83 0.13 -1.88
C TRP A 160 2.20 -1.34 -2.12
N ARG A 161 3.28 -1.82 -1.47
CA ARG A 161 3.80 -3.19 -1.62
C ARG A 161 3.40 -4.10 -0.47
N GLY A 162 2.80 -3.56 0.57
CA GLY A 162 2.41 -4.28 1.78
C GLY A 162 2.78 -3.52 3.05
N GLU A 163 2.83 -4.23 4.16
CA GLU A 163 3.10 -3.67 5.47
C GLU A 163 4.52 -3.09 5.60
N ILE A 164 4.60 -1.80 5.93
CA ILE A 164 5.83 -1.12 6.30
C ILE A 164 5.90 -1.06 7.81
N CYS A 165 6.98 -1.55 8.39
CA CYS A 165 7.17 -1.55 9.84
C CYS A 165 8.30 -0.60 10.22
N HIS A 166 8.02 0.32 11.14
CA HIS A 166 9.00 1.21 11.76
C HIS A 166 9.18 0.82 13.23
N VAL A 167 10.42 0.70 13.66
CA VAL A 167 10.78 0.37 15.04
C VAL A 167 11.74 1.43 15.57
N VAL A 168 11.40 2.00 16.71
CA VAL A 168 12.20 3.04 17.38
C VAL A 168 12.47 2.60 18.82
N LEU A 169 13.73 2.69 19.23
CA LEU A 169 14.16 2.59 20.63
C LEU A 169 14.70 3.94 21.08
N THR A 170 14.35 4.34 22.31
CA THR A 170 14.88 5.56 22.91
C THR A 170 15.79 5.25 24.08
N ASP A 171 16.84 6.08 24.26
CA ASP A 171 17.75 6.00 25.41
C ASP A 171 17.10 6.53 26.70
N SER A 172 17.83 6.48 27.81
CA SER A 172 17.39 6.98 29.11
C SER A 172 17.11 8.51 29.14
N ARG A 173 17.50 9.25 28.11
CA ARG A 173 17.28 10.69 27.96
C ARG A 173 16.18 11.02 26.95
N GLY A 174 15.51 9.99 26.36
CA GLY A 174 14.50 10.19 25.35
C GLY A 174 15.04 10.55 23.95
N ARG A 175 16.32 10.30 23.66
CA ARG A 175 16.88 10.45 22.32
C ARG A 175 16.74 9.14 21.58
N ILE A 176 16.60 9.18 20.27
CA ILE A 176 16.57 7.96 19.44
C ILE A 176 17.93 7.26 19.56
N ASP A 177 17.92 6.05 20.06
CA ASP A 177 19.08 5.16 20.18
C ASP A 177 19.17 4.25 18.96
N HIS A 178 18.05 3.60 18.62
CA HIS A 178 17.94 2.74 17.43
C HIS A 178 16.69 3.06 16.64
N TYR A 179 16.83 3.08 15.33
CA TYR A 179 15.73 3.21 14.38
C TYR A 179 15.91 2.23 13.24
N ARG A 180 14.86 1.45 12.96
CA ARG A 180 14.83 0.49 11.86
C ARG A 180 13.55 0.60 11.09
N ILE A 181 13.66 0.43 9.78
CA ILE A 181 12.52 0.33 8.87
C ILE A 181 12.58 -1.05 8.24
N LYS A 182 11.42 -1.70 8.11
CA LYS A 182 11.27 -2.94 7.39
C LYS A 182 10.34 -2.70 6.20
N ASP A 183 10.90 -2.73 5.01
CA ASP A 183 10.15 -2.59 3.75
C ASP A 183 9.46 -3.93 3.41
N PRO A 184 8.22 -3.91 2.92
CA PRO A 184 7.51 -5.12 2.51
C PRO A 184 8.18 -5.90 1.38
N SER A 185 9.03 -5.25 0.58
CA SER A 185 9.74 -5.93 -0.51
C SER A 185 10.66 -7.03 -0.01
N ILE A 186 11.21 -6.90 1.22
CA ILE A 186 12.08 -7.92 1.82
C ILE A 186 11.38 -9.29 1.93
N HIS A 187 10.08 -9.28 2.24
CA HIS A 187 9.26 -10.49 2.32
C HIS A 187 8.89 -11.05 0.95
N ASN A 188 8.74 -10.16 -0.04
CA ASN A 188 8.16 -10.50 -1.34
C ASN A 188 9.20 -10.90 -2.39
N TRP A 189 10.50 -10.66 -2.16
CA TRP A 189 11.56 -11.08 -3.08
C TRP A 189 11.60 -12.60 -3.29
N MET A 190 11.37 -13.38 -2.21
CA MET A 190 11.28 -14.83 -2.34
C MET A 190 10.05 -15.26 -3.16
N ALA A 191 8.94 -14.53 -3.07
CA ALA A 191 7.76 -14.79 -3.90
C ALA A 191 8.06 -14.56 -5.39
N LEU A 192 8.80 -13.50 -5.74
CA LEU A 192 9.27 -13.28 -7.10
C LEU A 192 10.19 -14.43 -7.57
N ALA A 193 11.14 -14.87 -6.72
CA ALA A 193 12.02 -15.98 -7.04
C ALA A 193 11.24 -17.29 -7.29
N LEU A 194 10.16 -17.54 -6.58
CA LEU A 194 9.25 -18.66 -6.84
C LEU A 194 8.46 -18.47 -8.13
N ALA A 195 7.96 -17.26 -8.38
CA ALA A 195 7.16 -16.93 -9.55
C ALA A 195 7.89 -17.13 -10.88
N VAL A 196 9.20 -16.90 -10.92
CA VAL A 196 9.99 -17.05 -12.16
C VAL A 196 10.48 -18.48 -12.40
N ARG A 197 10.25 -19.40 -11.47
CA ARG A 197 10.65 -20.80 -11.64
C ARG A 197 9.76 -21.48 -12.68
N SER A 198 10.40 -22.23 -13.57
CA SER A 198 9.72 -22.95 -14.66
C SER A 198 8.97 -22.03 -15.63
N GLN A 199 9.35 -20.76 -15.70
CA GLN A 199 8.87 -19.80 -16.68
C GLN A 199 9.91 -19.59 -17.78
N GLU A 200 9.48 -19.06 -18.91
CA GLU A 200 10.39 -18.66 -19.98
C GLU A 200 11.20 -17.41 -19.59
N ILE A 201 12.36 -17.23 -20.19
CA ILE A 201 13.20 -16.03 -19.96
C ILE A 201 12.43 -14.75 -20.30
N SER A 202 11.57 -14.81 -21.33
CA SER A 202 10.70 -13.70 -21.76
C SER A 202 9.66 -13.30 -20.73
N ASP A 203 9.33 -14.16 -19.74
CA ASP A 203 8.32 -13.91 -18.73
C ASP A 203 8.89 -13.19 -17.49
N PHE A 204 10.21 -13.21 -17.31
CA PHE A 204 10.86 -12.56 -16.19
C PHE A 204 10.50 -11.07 -16.04
N PRO A 205 10.56 -10.23 -17.10
CA PRO A 205 10.20 -8.81 -16.97
C PRO A 205 8.77 -8.59 -16.51
N VAL A 206 7.83 -9.38 -16.99
CA VAL A 206 6.41 -9.31 -16.64
C VAL A 206 6.21 -9.75 -15.19
N CYS A 207 6.79 -10.89 -14.78
CA CYS A 207 6.78 -11.35 -13.39
C CYS A 207 7.36 -10.31 -12.46
N ASN A 208 8.56 -9.80 -12.74
CA ASN A 208 9.23 -8.81 -11.91
C ASN A 208 8.39 -7.53 -11.77
N LYS A 209 7.90 -6.99 -12.89
CA LYS A 209 7.06 -5.79 -12.86
C LYS A 209 5.73 -6.00 -12.14
N SER A 210 5.16 -7.20 -12.21
CA SER A 210 3.90 -7.52 -11.52
C SER A 210 4.03 -7.43 -9.99
N PHE A 211 5.17 -7.76 -9.41
CA PHE A 211 5.46 -7.55 -7.99
C PHE A 211 5.83 -6.08 -7.68
N ASN A 212 6.52 -5.41 -8.60
CA ASN A 212 6.97 -4.02 -8.48
C ASN A 212 7.73 -3.74 -7.16
N LEU A 213 8.67 -4.64 -6.80
CA LEU A 213 9.43 -4.54 -5.56
C LEU A 213 10.43 -3.38 -5.57
N SER A 214 10.78 -2.91 -4.38
CA SER A 214 11.78 -1.87 -4.17
C SER A 214 13.16 -2.50 -3.99
N TYR A 215 14.09 -2.15 -4.84
CA TYR A 215 15.50 -2.56 -4.68
C TYR A 215 16.15 -1.83 -3.50
N CYS A 216 15.90 -0.51 -3.37
CA CYS A 216 16.42 0.28 -2.25
C CYS A 216 15.84 -0.15 -0.90
N GLY A 217 14.55 -0.49 -0.84
CA GLY A 217 13.88 -0.90 0.40
C GLY A 217 14.35 -2.24 0.92
N HIS A 218 15.05 -3.03 0.11
CA HIS A 218 15.63 -4.31 0.56
C HIS A 218 16.86 -4.11 1.48
N ASP A 219 17.55 -3.02 1.33
CA ASP A 219 18.81 -2.71 2.02
C ASP A 219 18.61 -1.90 3.32
N LEU A 220 17.38 -1.68 3.76
CA LEU A 220 17.05 -0.90 4.96
C LEU A 220 17.20 -1.70 6.27
#